data_d981381a0fa6b549393fcad156289e84
#
_entry.id   d981381a0fa6b549393fcad156289e84
#
_cell.length_a   1.000
_cell.length_b   1.000
_cell.length_c   1.000
_cell.angle_alpha   90.00
_cell.angle_beta   90.00
_cell.angle_gamma   90.00
#
_symmetry.space_group_name_H-M   'P 1'
#
loop_
_entity.id
_entity.type
_entity.pdbx_description
1 polymer ?
#
loop_
_entity_poly.entity_id
_entity_poly.type
_entity_poly.pdbx_seq_one_letter_code
_entity_poly.pdbx_strand_id
1 'polypeptide(L)'
;MKNCINIKSNQNAKLYKLQGEKMKKFYITCLIFISTLIAAEVDSTTDQCEATNDITTEKVFTKDFSGTFNGQKLNYTASLKEKILYEKDNPKAELASFYYSEYIVSSDENRPIMFIFNGGPGSASLWLHMGVLGPKIVKVPSDASDDGSPPYNIIDNNLSPLSETDMVFIDPIGTGYSRALGCHDGEEFWGVNEDPKIIAEFIRRWITDNKRWNSPRYILGESYGGIRGPLLVSELRSGDITPIEINGLLMVAPASDYQYLVFHPGNNSPHYGFFPSYAATAYYHGKVKTEKSLADFYSESKKFSLEEYGPALLKGSRISLDEKNNLIKKYASFTGLSERFVEDFNLRIDPSSFRKELLRDEGFSVGRLDSRYKKPDYMSGGQNSDTDVSSEGFMSAYVSAMHTWFAEIGVEMKMLYQSGDSDVYLGWKHPQRWKGNDFGYVNTVPHIARAQRYNKDFKVYVSCGLYDLATPCFTAENFMNDNSVDMSRVVFSEFEAGHMMYNHQPSFDRFLKEVNEFISK
;
A
#
# COMPACT_ATOMS: atom_id res chain seq x y z
N MET A 1 16.49 21.84 -67.61
CA MET A 1 16.14 21.53 -66.22
C MET A 1 17.12 22.09 -65.18
N LYS A 2 18.03 22.98 -65.47
CA LYS A 2 18.99 23.56 -64.46
C LYS A 2 18.67 24.99 -63.99
N ASN A 3 17.69 25.67 -64.55
CA ASN A 3 17.39 27.08 -64.18
C ASN A 3 16.19 27.26 -63.24
N CYS A 4 15.45 26.21 -62.85
CA CYS A 4 14.33 26.34 -61.92
C CYS A 4 14.68 26.06 -60.46
N ILE A 5 15.87 25.51 -60.16
CA ILE A 5 16.26 25.14 -58.79
C ILE A 5 16.91 26.33 -58.04
N ASN A 6 17.51 27.28 -58.78
CA ASN A 6 18.20 28.43 -58.14
C ASN A 6 17.28 29.60 -57.70
N ILE A 7 16.03 29.64 -58.16
CA ILE A 7 15.10 30.73 -57.76
C ILE A 7 14.38 30.38 -56.46
N LYS A 8 14.13 29.12 -56.17
CA LYS A 8 13.50 28.71 -54.91
C LYS A 8 14.44 28.78 -53.70
N SER A 9 15.75 28.55 -53.87
CA SER A 9 16.73 28.64 -52.79
C SER A 9 16.97 30.07 -52.29
N ASN A 10 16.93 31.08 -53.20
CA ASN A 10 17.12 32.48 -52.83
C ASN A 10 15.88 33.10 -52.15
N GLN A 11 14.68 32.63 -52.45
CA GLN A 11 13.48 33.15 -51.77
C GLN A 11 13.38 32.60 -50.35
N ASN A 12 13.71 31.35 -50.12
CA ASN A 12 13.70 30.75 -48.77
C ASN A 12 14.81 31.39 -47.88
N ALA A 13 16.01 31.65 -48.41
CA ALA A 13 17.06 32.32 -47.64
C ALA A 13 16.70 33.77 -47.23
N LYS A 14 15.95 34.48 -48.08
CA LYS A 14 15.45 35.83 -47.75
C LYS A 14 14.31 35.80 -46.73
N LEU A 15 13.43 34.77 -46.76
CA LEU A 15 12.37 34.60 -45.77
C LEU A 15 12.92 34.23 -44.38
N TYR A 16 13.93 33.38 -44.33
CA TYR A 16 14.57 33.00 -43.05
C TYR A 16 15.35 34.19 -42.44
N LYS A 17 15.96 35.07 -43.26
CA LYS A 17 16.66 36.23 -42.76
C LYS A 17 15.70 37.31 -42.23
N LEU A 18 14.54 37.50 -42.86
CA LEU A 18 13.48 38.41 -42.41
C LEU A 18 12.76 37.92 -41.14
N GLN A 19 12.59 36.58 -41.00
CA GLN A 19 12.06 36.03 -39.77
C GLN A 19 13.06 36.10 -38.60
N GLY A 20 14.35 35.91 -38.85
CA GLY A 20 15.41 36.05 -37.86
C GLY A 20 15.54 37.47 -37.30
N GLU A 21 15.41 38.51 -38.17
CA GLU A 21 15.45 39.92 -37.73
C GLU A 21 14.17 40.34 -36.99
N LYS A 22 12.99 39.83 -37.37
CA LYS A 22 11.75 40.07 -36.61
C LYS A 22 11.77 39.40 -35.26
N MET A 23 12.30 38.18 -35.15
CA MET A 23 12.47 37.52 -33.86
C MET A 23 13.49 38.22 -32.97
N LYS A 24 14.63 38.69 -33.50
CA LYS A 24 15.59 39.48 -32.69
C LYS A 24 15.00 40.79 -32.16
N LYS A 25 14.19 41.50 -32.96
CA LYS A 25 13.47 42.69 -32.48
C LYS A 25 12.41 42.37 -31.45
N PHE A 26 11.71 41.23 -31.57
CA PHE A 26 10.74 40.78 -30.59
C PHE A 26 11.40 40.40 -29.26
N TYR A 27 12.55 39.70 -29.29
CA TYR A 27 13.31 39.39 -28.09
C TYR A 27 13.92 40.64 -27.41
N ILE A 28 14.39 41.62 -28.16
CA ILE A 28 14.92 42.88 -27.60
C ILE A 28 13.78 43.71 -26.99
N THR A 29 12.59 43.74 -27.59
CA THR A 29 11.43 44.44 -27.04
C THR A 29 10.87 43.72 -25.80
N CYS A 30 10.86 42.40 -25.76
CA CYS A 30 10.49 41.66 -24.57
C CYS A 30 11.51 41.79 -23.42
N LEU A 31 12.81 41.88 -23.73
CA LEU A 31 13.84 42.10 -22.71
C LEU A 31 13.78 43.53 -22.10
N ILE A 32 13.38 44.55 -22.86
CA ILE A 32 13.19 45.91 -22.34
C ILE A 32 11.90 46.01 -21.53
N PHE A 33 10.84 45.22 -21.85
CA PHE A 33 9.63 45.16 -21.04
C PHE A 33 9.80 44.32 -19.75
N ILE A 34 10.73 43.37 -19.75
CA ILE A 34 11.03 42.56 -18.55
C ILE A 34 11.93 43.34 -17.58
N SER A 35 12.77 44.27 -18.07
CA SER A 35 13.60 45.09 -17.19
C SER A 35 12.87 46.28 -16.53
N THR A 36 11.66 46.62 -16.97
CA THR A 36 10.81 47.64 -16.31
C THR A 36 9.73 47.03 -15.39
N LEU A 37 9.59 45.68 -15.37
CA LEU A 37 8.69 44.95 -14.47
C LEU A 37 9.41 44.29 -13.27
N ILE A 38 10.73 44.43 -13.16
CA ILE A 38 11.53 43.89 -12.05
C ILE A 38 11.83 44.96 -10.97
N ALA A 39 11.14 46.07 -11.00
CA ALA A 39 11.12 47.05 -9.89
C ALA A 39 9.73 47.13 -9.23
N ALA A 40 8.88 46.12 -9.38
CA ALA A 40 7.89 45.86 -8.38
C ALA A 40 8.63 45.10 -7.26
N GLU A 41 8.74 45.74 -6.12
CA GLU A 41 9.12 45.06 -4.87
C GLU A 41 8.42 43.73 -4.85
N VAL A 42 9.20 42.62 -4.91
CA VAL A 42 8.75 41.36 -4.37
C VAL A 42 8.62 41.63 -2.89
N ASP A 43 7.46 42.13 -2.53
CA ASP A 43 7.00 42.08 -1.17
C ASP A 43 7.05 40.58 -0.80
N SER A 44 8.12 40.18 -0.16
CA SER A 44 8.20 38.88 0.50
C SER A 44 7.30 38.94 1.74
N THR A 45 6.02 39.14 1.52
CA THR A 45 5.04 38.61 2.43
C THR A 45 5.18 37.11 2.27
N THR A 46 6.05 36.48 3.09
CA THR A 46 5.75 35.17 3.61
C THR A 46 4.31 35.31 4.08
N ASP A 47 3.36 34.70 3.35
CA ASP A 47 2.04 34.43 3.88
C ASP A 47 2.26 33.63 5.17
N GLN A 48 2.43 34.39 6.27
CA GLN A 48 2.40 33.79 7.59
C GLN A 48 0.97 33.35 7.73
N CYS A 49 0.79 32.04 7.81
CA CYS A 49 -0.47 31.43 8.16
C CYS A 49 -1.01 32.15 9.40
N GLU A 50 -2.02 33.00 9.24
CA GLU A 50 -2.57 33.73 10.36
C GLU A 50 -3.14 32.70 11.34
N ALA A 51 -2.53 32.64 12.51
CA ALA A 51 -3.01 31.79 13.59
C ALA A 51 -4.48 32.14 13.86
N THR A 52 -5.36 31.20 13.69
CA THR A 52 -6.76 31.38 14.09
C THR A 52 -6.80 31.63 15.59
N ASN A 53 -7.42 32.73 16.03
CA ASN A 53 -7.53 33.07 17.46
C ASN A 53 -8.46 32.11 18.22
N ASP A 54 -9.21 31.26 17.52
CA ASP A 54 -10.11 30.26 18.08
C ASP A 54 -9.38 28.92 18.18
N ILE A 55 -9.19 28.43 19.41
CA ILE A 55 -8.67 27.08 19.65
C ILE A 55 -9.72 26.09 19.14
N THR A 56 -9.40 25.39 18.07
CA THR A 56 -10.26 24.32 17.56
C THR A 56 -10.35 23.19 18.58
N THR A 57 -11.55 22.87 19.01
CA THR A 57 -11.77 21.79 19.98
C THR A 57 -11.77 20.45 19.25
N GLU A 58 -10.84 19.57 19.64
CA GLU A 58 -10.76 18.19 19.11
C GLU A 58 -12.08 17.44 19.35
N LYS A 59 -12.58 16.77 18.31
CA LYS A 59 -13.80 15.98 18.41
C LYS A 59 -13.51 14.62 19.05
N VAL A 60 -14.40 14.21 19.94
CA VAL A 60 -14.30 12.95 20.66
C VAL A 60 -15.68 12.28 20.73
N PHE A 61 -15.80 11.10 20.16
CA PHE A 61 -16.97 10.23 20.27
C PHE A 61 -16.52 8.96 20.97
N THR A 62 -17.15 8.62 22.08
CA THR A 62 -16.69 7.54 22.96
C THR A 62 -17.87 6.76 23.52
N LYS A 63 -17.71 5.43 23.61
CA LYS A 63 -18.69 4.54 24.21
C LYS A 63 -18.02 3.32 24.83
N ASP A 64 -18.50 2.93 26.00
CA ASP A 64 -18.03 1.75 26.71
C ASP A 64 -18.78 0.50 26.25
N PHE A 65 -18.03 -0.59 26.12
CA PHE A 65 -18.50 -1.90 25.70
C PHE A 65 -17.92 -3.01 26.59
N SER A 66 -18.49 -4.18 26.47
CA SER A 66 -17.92 -5.41 27.02
C SER A 66 -17.99 -6.53 25.97
N GLY A 67 -16.98 -7.39 25.95
CA GLY A 67 -16.90 -8.52 25.01
C GLY A 67 -16.06 -9.64 25.58
N THR A 68 -16.04 -10.77 24.84
CA THR A 68 -15.16 -11.90 25.15
C THR A 68 -14.17 -12.07 24.00
N PHE A 69 -12.88 -11.95 24.29
CA PHE A 69 -11.80 -12.02 23.30
C PHE A 69 -10.81 -13.10 23.74
N ASN A 70 -10.57 -14.09 22.90
CA ASN A 70 -9.70 -15.25 23.19
C ASN A 70 -10.03 -15.92 24.54
N GLY A 71 -11.34 -16.00 24.85
CA GLY A 71 -11.84 -16.57 26.10
C GLY A 71 -11.79 -15.64 27.32
N GLN A 72 -11.24 -14.44 27.20
CA GLN A 72 -11.16 -13.42 28.27
C GLN A 72 -12.33 -12.44 28.15
N LYS A 73 -13.09 -12.26 29.23
CA LYS A 73 -14.14 -11.24 29.31
C LYS A 73 -13.51 -9.89 29.68
N LEU A 74 -13.65 -8.90 28.80
CA LEU A 74 -13.06 -7.57 28.95
C LEU A 74 -14.13 -6.48 28.83
N ASN A 75 -13.93 -5.41 29.61
CA ASN A 75 -14.57 -4.12 29.35
C ASN A 75 -13.57 -3.26 28.58
N TYR A 76 -14.04 -2.50 27.61
CA TYR A 76 -13.21 -1.62 26.81
C TYR A 76 -13.97 -0.38 26.37
N THR A 77 -13.22 0.67 26.13
CA THR A 77 -13.73 1.91 25.55
C THR A 77 -13.43 1.94 24.07
N ALA A 78 -14.44 2.12 23.24
CA ALA A 78 -14.30 2.36 21.81
C ALA A 78 -14.48 3.85 21.52
N SER A 79 -13.57 4.44 20.75
CA SER A 79 -13.63 5.87 20.43
C SER A 79 -13.29 6.13 18.97
N LEU A 80 -13.93 7.16 18.39
CA LEU A 80 -13.40 7.92 17.26
C LEU A 80 -12.96 9.29 17.80
N LYS A 81 -11.69 9.62 17.61
CA LYS A 81 -11.11 10.87 18.14
C LYS A 81 -10.40 11.65 17.04
N GLU A 82 -10.37 12.95 17.22
CA GLU A 82 -9.56 13.88 16.44
C GLU A 82 -8.31 14.26 17.26
N LYS A 83 -7.16 14.34 16.61
CA LYS A 83 -5.93 14.90 17.13
C LYS A 83 -5.43 15.97 16.18
N ILE A 84 -5.37 17.21 16.65
CA ILE A 84 -4.81 18.32 15.90
C ILE A 84 -3.32 18.39 16.17
N LEU A 85 -2.54 18.41 15.08
CA LEU A 85 -1.12 18.70 15.13
C LEU A 85 -0.87 20.15 14.75
N TYR A 86 0.12 20.76 15.38
CA TYR A 86 0.51 22.14 15.17
C TYR A 86 1.92 22.22 14.61
N GLU A 87 2.24 23.32 13.93
CA GLU A 87 3.60 23.58 13.46
C GLU A 87 4.60 23.57 14.62
N LYS A 88 5.79 23.01 14.36
CA LYS A 88 6.83 22.85 15.37
C LYS A 88 7.26 24.18 15.98
N ASP A 89 7.39 25.22 15.15
CA ASP A 89 7.90 26.55 15.54
C ASP A 89 6.78 27.54 15.81
N ASN A 90 5.51 27.16 15.55
CA ASN A 90 4.34 27.98 15.83
C ASN A 90 3.19 27.13 16.41
N PRO A 91 3.15 26.92 17.73
CA PRO A 91 2.15 26.06 18.38
C PRO A 91 0.71 26.61 18.33
N LYS A 92 0.46 27.70 17.62
CA LYS A 92 -0.88 28.23 17.35
C LYS A 92 -1.32 28.01 15.90
N ALA A 93 -0.40 27.63 15.01
CA ALA A 93 -0.73 27.31 13.63
C ALA A 93 -1.07 25.82 13.51
N GLU A 94 -2.32 25.55 13.14
CA GLU A 94 -2.79 24.19 12.90
C GLU A 94 -2.16 23.63 11.62
N LEU A 95 -1.58 22.43 11.71
CA LEU A 95 -0.89 21.76 10.63
C LEU A 95 -1.79 20.71 9.96
N ALA A 96 -2.35 19.82 10.77
CA ALA A 96 -3.17 18.72 10.28
C ALA A 96 -4.07 18.18 11.39
N SER A 97 -5.21 17.62 11.00
CA SER A 97 -6.13 16.89 11.87
C SER A 97 -6.08 15.40 11.51
N PHE A 98 -5.69 14.57 12.46
CA PHE A 98 -5.80 13.13 12.41
C PHE A 98 -7.06 12.64 13.06
N TYR A 99 -7.87 11.87 12.33
CA TYR A 99 -8.91 11.05 12.92
C TYR A 99 -8.40 9.62 13.07
N TYR A 100 -8.70 9.04 14.21
CA TYR A 100 -8.30 7.68 14.54
C TYR A 100 -9.35 7.00 15.41
N SER A 101 -9.53 5.71 15.16
CA SER A 101 -10.34 4.86 16.05
C SER A 101 -9.45 4.16 17.04
N GLU A 102 -9.84 4.14 18.31
CA GLU A 102 -9.09 3.41 19.32
C GLU A 102 -9.97 2.51 20.18
N TYR A 103 -9.37 1.44 20.67
CA TYR A 103 -9.94 0.47 21.58
C TYR A 103 -9.01 0.34 22.77
N ILE A 104 -9.44 0.83 23.94
CA ILE A 104 -8.65 0.87 25.15
C ILE A 104 -9.31 0.00 26.22
N VAL A 105 -8.57 -1.00 26.70
CA VAL A 105 -8.99 -1.90 27.79
C VAL A 105 -8.55 -1.35 29.14
N SER A 106 -7.33 -0.79 29.20
CA SER A 106 -6.77 -0.29 30.44
C SER A 106 -5.78 0.84 30.18
N SER A 107 -5.69 1.76 31.12
CA SER A 107 -4.63 2.79 31.16
C SER A 107 -3.29 2.27 31.72
N ASP A 108 -3.15 0.97 32.00
CA ASP A 108 -1.92 0.37 32.49
C ASP A 108 -0.79 0.58 31.47
N GLU A 109 0.28 1.27 31.90
CA GLU A 109 1.47 1.56 31.07
C GLU A 109 2.19 0.30 30.59
N ASN A 110 2.01 -0.84 31.24
CA ASN A 110 2.64 -2.10 30.83
C ASN A 110 1.85 -2.82 29.73
N ARG A 111 0.60 -2.43 29.48
CA ARG A 111 -0.20 -3.04 28.43
C ARG A 111 0.32 -2.63 27.06
N PRO A 112 0.49 -3.57 26.09
CA PRO A 112 0.92 -3.26 24.74
C PRO A 112 -0.04 -2.32 24.01
N ILE A 113 0.51 -1.58 23.03
CA ILE A 113 -0.24 -0.73 22.09
C ILE A 113 0.14 -1.11 20.68
N MET A 114 -0.85 -1.24 19.81
CA MET A 114 -0.63 -1.45 18.39
C MET A 114 -1.20 -0.29 17.57
N PHE A 115 -0.33 0.38 16.79
CA PHE A 115 -0.69 1.40 15.82
C PHE A 115 -0.90 0.74 14.46
N ILE A 116 -2.07 0.96 13.86
CA ILE A 116 -2.57 0.18 12.73
C ILE A 116 -2.96 1.12 11.59
N PHE A 117 -2.59 0.77 10.36
CA PHE A 117 -2.99 1.50 9.16
C PHE A 117 -3.04 0.60 7.93
N ASN A 118 -3.96 0.90 7.02
CA ASN A 118 -3.97 0.31 5.69
C ASN A 118 -3.00 1.02 4.74
N GLY A 119 -2.98 0.62 3.50
CA GLY A 119 -2.08 1.08 2.46
C GLY A 119 -2.71 2.04 1.45
N GLY A 120 -2.77 1.62 0.22
CA GLY A 120 -3.13 2.37 -0.96
C GLY A 120 -1.87 2.74 -1.76
N PRO A 121 -1.19 3.89 -1.57
CA PRO A 121 -1.51 5.00 -0.63
C PRO A 121 -2.88 5.63 -0.89
N GLY A 122 -3.41 6.34 0.11
CA GLY A 122 -4.73 6.96 0.01
C GLY A 122 -5.89 6.09 0.47
N SER A 123 -5.64 5.05 1.29
CA SER A 123 -6.67 4.23 1.92
C SER A 123 -6.77 4.50 3.42
N ALA A 124 -8.00 4.65 3.90
CA ALA A 124 -8.31 4.68 5.33
C ALA A 124 -8.11 3.30 5.97
N SER A 125 -8.04 3.24 7.30
CA SER A 125 -7.71 2.02 8.04
C SER A 125 -8.88 1.05 8.22
N LEU A 126 -9.98 1.27 7.52
CA LEU A 126 -11.23 0.50 7.68
C LEU A 126 -11.11 -0.98 7.34
N TRP A 127 -10.20 -1.38 6.43
CA TRP A 127 -10.08 -2.77 5.98
C TRP A 127 -9.56 -3.68 7.09
N LEU A 128 -8.45 -3.31 7.70
CA LEU A 128 -7.94 -4.01 8.89
C LEU A 128 -8.88 -3.86 10.08
N HIS A 129 -9.52 -2.71 10.23
CA HIS A 129 -10.42 -2.41 11.33
C HIS A 129 -11.66 -3.31 11.29
N MET A 130 -12.45 -3.19 10.22
CA MET A 130 -13.71 -3.93 10.07
C MET A 130 -13.56 -5.32 9.47
N GLY A 131 -12.37 -5.66 8.98
CA GLY A 131 -12.12 -6.96 8.36
C GLY A 131 -11.54 -8.00 9.30
N VAL A 132 -10.72 -7.58 10.29
CA VAL A 132 -9.99 -8.59 11.07
C VAL A 132 -9.65 -8.20 12.50
N LEU A 133 -9.22 -6.96 12.78
CA LEU A 133 -8.63 -6.63 14.09
C LEU A 133 -9.65 -6.05 15.07
N GLY A 134 -10.62 -5.28 14.60
CA GLY A 134 -11.62 -4.63 15.46
C GLY A 134 -12.43 -5.64 16.29
N PRO A 135 -13.05 -5.18 17.39
CA PRO A 135 -13.93 -6.02 18.22
C PRO A 135 -15.22 -6.41 17.50
N LYS A 136 -15.59 -5.70 16.44
CA LYS A 136 -16.64 -6.05 15.48
C LYS A 136 -16.06 -6.03 14.07
N ILE A 137 -16.51 -6.98 13.26
CA ILE A 137 -16.07 -7.16 11.88
C ILE A 137 -17.26 -7.42 10.95
N VAL A 138 -17.09 -7.10 9.67
CA VAL A 138 -18.00 -7.55 8.62
C VAL A 138 -17.56 -8.93 8.13
N LYS A 139 -18.50 -9.86 8.02
CA LYS A 139 -18.24 -11.18 7.49
C LYS A 139 -18.59 -11.22 6.02
N VAL A 140 -17.57 -11.35 5.17
CA VAL A 140 -17.73 -11.56 3.73
C VAL A 140 -17.66 -13.05 3.37
N PRO A 141 -18.16 -13.49 2.20
CA PRO A 141 -18.09 -14.86 1.76
C PRO A 141 -16.65 -15.39 1.67
N SER A 142 -16.36 -16.51 2.33
CA SER A 142 -15.02 -17.10 2.42
C SER A 142 -14.56 -17.79 1.13
N ASP A 143 -15.50 -18.14 0.25
CA ASP A 143 -15.28 -18.83 -1.02
C ASP A 143 -15.00 -17.90 -2.20
N ALA A 144 -14.76 -16.62 -1.92
CA ALA A 144 -14.53 -15.57 -2.92
C ALA A 144 -15.74 -15.35 -3.85
N SER A 145 -16.96 -15.63 -3.39
CA SER A 145 -18.17 -15.18 -4.06
C SER A 145 -18.46 -13.70 -3.75
N ASP A 146 -19.31 -13.08 -4.56
CA ASP A 146 -19.74 -11.70 -4.37
C ASP A 146 -20.62 -11.58 -3.10
N ASP A 147 -20.38 -10.58 -2.27
CA ASP A 147 -21.18 -10.32 -1.06
C ASP A 147 -22.55 -9.67 -1.36
N GLY A 148 -22.72 -9.19 -2.58
CA GLY A 148 -23.98 -8.63 -3.09
C GLY A 148 -24.36 -7.29 -2.47
N SER A 149 -25.66 -7.15 -2.18
CA SER A 149 -26.24 -5.92 -1.64
C SER A 149 -26.58 -6.06 -0.15
N PRO A 150 -26.68 -4.94 0.61
CA PRO A 150 -27.04 -4.99 2.02
C PRO A 150 -28.42 -5.66 2.25
N PRO A 151 -28.68 -6.20 3.45
CA PRO A 151 -27.92 -6.00 4.70
C PRO A 151 -26.68 -6.91 4.81
N TYR A 152 -25.56 -6.31 5.23
CA TYR A 152 -24.33 -7.05 5.46
C TYR A 152 -24.24 -7.60 6.89
N ASN A 153 -23.51 -8.70 7.07
CA ASN A 153 -23.42 -9.39 8.34
C ASN A 153 -22.25 -8.84 9.18
N ILE A 154 -22.57 -8.02 10.19
CA ILE A 154 -21.59 -7.50 11.16
C ILE A 154 -21.69 -8.37 12.42
N ILE A 155 -20.55 -8.94 12.85
CA ILE A 155 -20.46 -9.87 13.96
C ILE A 155 -19.41 -9.43 14.99
N ASP A 156 -19.52 -9.97 16.21
CA ASP A 156 -18.49 -9.82 17.22
C ASP A 156 -17.26 -10.64 16.83
N ASN A 157 -16.08 -10.03 17.00
CA ASN A 157 -14.79 -10.67 16.72
C ASN A 157 -14.18 -11.23 18.01
N ASN A 158 -14.54 -12.45 18.36
CA ASN A 158 -14.04 -13.10 19.58
C ASN A 158 -12.54 -13.45 19.54
N LEU A 159 -11.89 -13.33 18.37
CA LEU A 159 -10.45 -13.56 18.17
C LEU A 159 -9.65 -12.27 18.09
N SER A 160 -10.30 -11.10 18.21
CA SER A 160 -9.61 -9.81 18.19
C SER A 160 -8.41 -9.78 19.13
N PRO A 161 -7.27 -9.18 18.73
CA PRO A 161 -6.09 -9.04 19.58
C PRO A 161 -6.31 -8.06 20.77
N LEU A 162 -7.54 -7.61 20.96
CA LEU A 162 -7.90 -6.78 22.11
C LEU A 162 -7.69 -7.48 23.48
N SER A 163 -7.54 -8.80 23.52
CA SER A 163 -7.08 -9.50 24.72
C SER A 163 -5.62 -9.19 25.09
N GLU A 164 -4.76 -8.94 24.10
CA GLU A 164 -3.31 -8.79 24.26
C GLU A 164 -2.84 -7.33 24.17
N THR A 165 -3.52 -6.47 23.42
CA THR A 165 -3.05 -5.12 23.11
C THR A 165 -4.20 -4.13 23.01
N ASP A 166 -3.95 -2.86 23.39
CA ASP A 166 -4.81 -1.75 22.97
C ASP A 166 -4.52 -1.44 21.49
N MET A 167 -5.52 -0.95 20.76
CA MET A 167 -5.41 -0.75 19.31
C MET A 167 -5.75 0.70 18.94
N VAL A 168 -4.94 1.27 18.04
CA VAL A 168 -5.11 2.62 17.49
C VAL A 168 -5.07 2.54 15.97
N PHE A 169 -6.22 2.66 15.32
CA PHE A 169 -6.37 2.67 13.86
C PHE A 169 -6.26 4.09 13.35
N ILE A 170 -5.22 4.39 12.60
CA ILE A 170 -4.90 5.73 12.11
C ILE A 170 -5.37 5.88 10.67
N ASP A 171 -6.21 6.87 10.39
CA ASP A 171 -6.50 7.27 9.02
C ASP A 171 -5.45 8.31 8.57
N PRO A 172 -4.60 8.00 7.58
CA PRO A 172 -3.62 8.96 7.05
C PRO A 172 -4.27 10.23 6.47
N ILE A 173 -3.51 11.33 6.39
CA ILE A 173 -4.01 12.61 5.87
C ILE A 173 -4.54 12.46 4.44
N GLY A 174 -5.77 12.93 4.22
CA GLY A 174 -6.54 12.77 2.97
C GLY A 174 -7.48 11.58 2.98
N THR A 175 -7.49 10.74 4.02
CA THR A 175 -8.38 9.57 4.15
C THR A 175 -9.25 9.65 5.39
N GLY A 176 -10.29 8.83 5.47
CA GLY A 176 -11.24 8.88 6.57
C GLY A 176 -11.79 10.28 6.76
N TYR A 177 -11.61 10.83 7.93
CA TYR A 177 -11.90 12.24 8.25
C TYR A 177 -10.63 13.09 8.39
N SER A 178 -9.44 12.51 8.23
CA SER A 178 -8.15 13.19 8.42
C SER A 178 -7.82 14.15 7.29
N ARG A 179 -7.46 15.39 7.60
CA ARG A 179 -7.22 16.47 6.63
C ARG A 179 -6.04 17.36 7.04
N ALA A 180 -5.42 18.01 6.06
CA ALA A 180 -4.57 19.17 6.29
C ALA A 180 -5.42 20.32 6.87
N LEU A 181 -4.83 21.19 7.68
CA LEU A 181 -5.49 22.32 8.32
C LEU A 181 -4.73 23.64 8.06
N GLY A 182 -5.36 24.74 8.43
CA GLY A 182 -4.77 26.06 8.30
C GLY A 182 -4.46 26.42 6.85
N CYS A 183 -3.22 26.81 6.59
CA CYS A 183 -2.71 27.15 5.26
C CYS A 183 -2.07 25.96 4.54
N HIS A 184 -2.12 24.78 5.14
CA HIS A 184 -1.51 23.57 4.60
C HIS A 184 -2.47 22.85 3.66
N ASP A 185 -1.88 22.19 2.68
CA ASP A 185 -2.62 21.38 1.74
C ASP A 185 -2.23 19.88 1.89
N GLY A 186 -3.13 19.00 1.45
CA GLY A 186 -2.94 17.56 1.62
C GLY A 186 -1.68 17.04 0.95
N GLU A 187 -1.30 17.63 -0.19
CA GLU A 187 -0.12 17.21 -0.95
C GLU A 187 1.21 17.39 -0.19
N GLU A 188 1.25 18.26 0.82
CA GLU A 188 2.43 18.40 1.69
C GLU A 188 2.75 17.11 2.44
N PHE A 189 1.72 16.30 2.73
CA PHE A 189 1.82 15.06 3.52
C PHE A 189 1.83 13.79 2.68
N TRP A 190 1.56 13.90 1.35
CA TRP A 190 1.44 12.76 0.46
C TRP A 190 2.79 12.38 -0.16
N GLY A 191 3.45 11.43 0.44
CA GLY A 191 4.72 10.94 -0.10
C GLY A 191 5.43 9.94 0.80
N VAL A 192 6.35 9.21 0.19
CA VAL A 192 7.14 8.17 0.88
C VAL A 192 7.94 8.75 2.06
N ASN A 193 8.37 10.00 1.95
CA ASN A 193 9.18 10.67 2.98
C ASN A 193 8.34 11.52 3.95
N GLU A 194 7.22 12.04 3.51
CA GLU A 194 6.38 13.00 4.23
C GLU A 194 5.42 12.29 5.19
N ASP A 195 4.73 11.27 4.70
CA ASP A 195 3.73 10.50 5.42
C ASP A 195 4.26 9.85 6.73
N PRO A 196 5.42 9.16 6.74
CA PRO A 196 5.93 8.59 8.00
C PRO A 196 6.30 9.64 9.05
N LYS A 197 6.72 10.84 8.63
CA LYS A 197 7.10 11.93 9.57
C LYS A 197 5.89 12.45 10.32
N ILE A 198 4.82 12.75 9.60
CA ILE A 198 3.62 13.30 10.23
C ILE A 198 2.90 12.26 11.10
N ILE A 199 2.90 10.98 10.69
CA ILE A 199 2.38 9.89 11.51
C ILE A 199 3.26 9.65 12.75
N ALA A 200 4.58 9.79 12.64
CA ALA A 200 5.47 9.69 13.79
C ALA A 200 5.19 10.80 14.83
N GLU A 201 4.91 12.02 14.37
CA GLU A 201 4.50 13.11 15.27
C GLU A 201 3.17 12.82 15.94
N PHE A 202 2.18 12.31 15.19
CA PHE A 202 0.91 11.85 15.76
C PHE A 202 1.14 10.81 16.87
N ILE A 203 1.95 9.79 16.62
CA ILE A 203 2.24 8.71 17.59
C ILE A 203 2.92 9.27 18.84
N ARG A 204 3.89 10.19 18.70
CA ARG A 204 4.54 10.84 19.84
C ARG A 204 3.54 11.59 20.71
N ARG A 205 2.64 12.35 20.09
CA ARG A 205 1.57 13.08 20.79
C ARG A 205 0.62 12.12 21.48
N TRP A 206 0.15 11.09 20.76
CA TRP A 206 -0.76 10.11 21.34
C TRP A 206 -0.16 9.41 22.57
N ILE A 207 1.10 8.97 22.49
CA ILE A 207 1.82 8.32 23.60
C ILE A 207 1.95 9.29 24.79
N THR A 208 2.25 10.56 24.54
CA THR A 208 2.41 11.59 25.57
C THR A 208 1.09 11.89 26.27
N ASP A 209 0.05 12.14 25.50
CA ASP A 209 -1.27 12.52 26.02
C ASP A 209 -1.90 11.40 26.85
N ASN A 210 -1.68 10.14 26.41
CA ASN A 210 -2.19 8.95 27.08
C ASN A 210 -1.23 8.39 28.15
N LYS A 211 -0.07 9.03 28.40
CA LYS A 211 0.95 8.62 29.40
C LYS A 211 1.45 7.17 29.18
N ARG A 212 1.66 6.78 27.92
CA ARG A 212 1.99 5.40 27.56
C ARG A 212 3.47 5.25 27.11
N TRP A 213 4.38 6.05 27.71
CA TRP A 213 5.81 6.04 27.36
C TRP A 213 6.53 4.73 27.66
N ASN A 214 6.05 3.95 28.61
CA ASN A 214 6.65 2.66 29.00
C ASN A 214 5.93 1.45 28.40
N SER A 215 4.85 1.63 27.63
CA SER A 215 4.12 0.53 26.99
C SER A 215 4.94 -0.14 25.90
N PRO A 216 4.90 -1.48 25.77
CA PRO A 216 5.36 -2.17 24.55
C PRO A 216 4.58 -1.67 23.32
N ARG A 217 5.26 -1.48 22.19
CA ARG A 217 4.68 -0.84 20.99
C ARG A 217 4.86 -1.71 19.77
N TYR A 218 3.76 -1.85 19.04
CA TYR A 218 3.70 -2.58 17.79
C TYR A 218 3.16 -1.67 16.68
N ILE A 219 3.65 -1.89 15.46
CA ILE A 219 3.12 -1.26 14.25
C ILE A 219 2.59 -2.37 13.35
N LEU A 220 1.37 -2.22 12.84
CA LEU A 220 0.80 -3.12 11.87
C LEU A 220 0.36 -2.34 10.63
N GLY A 221 0.92 -2.71 9.46
CA GLY A 221 0.61 -2.08 8.19
C GLY A 221 0.29 -3.08 7.08
N GLU A 222 -0.75 -2.81 6.30
CA GLU A 222 -1.14 -3.62 5.15
C GLU A 222 -0.77 -2.94 3.85
N SER A 223 -0.33 -3.72 2.84
CA SER A 223 -0.08 -3.26 1.49
C SER A 223 1.00 -2.15 1.44
N TYR A 224 0.68 -0.93 1.02
CA TYR A 224 1.56 0.23 1.13
C TYR A 224 1.98 0.49 2.61
N GLY A 225 1.22 0.01 3.57
CA GLY A 225 1.63 -0.03 4.98
C GLY A 225 2.95 -0.79 5.22
N GLY A 226 3.33 -1.70 4.32
CA GLY A 226 4.64 -2.34 4.28
C GLY A 226 5.79 -1.40 3.84
N ILE A 227 5.50 -0.27 3.15
CA ILE A 227 6.43 0.84 2.93
C ILE A 227 6.44 1.76 4.15
N ARG A 228 5.27 2.18 4.62
CA ARG A 228 5.08 3.09 5.74
C ARG A 228 5.68 2.56 7.03
N GLY A 229 5.41 1.30 7.37
CA GLY A 229 5.82 0.69 8.65
C GLY A 229 7.33 0.75 8.90
N PRO A 230 8.19 0.22 8.00
CA PRO A 230 9.64 0.29 8.17
C PRO A 230 10.20 1.71 8.26
N LEU A 231 9.65 2.64 7.46
CA LEU A 231 10.03 4.06 7.52
C LEU A 231 9.63 4.68 8.85
N LEU A 232 8.42 4.39 9.33
CA LEU A 232 7.91 4.89 10.60
C LEU A 232 8.74 4.38 11.78
N VAL A 233 9.18 3.13 11.78
CA VAL A 233 10.12 2.59 12.78
C VAL A 233 11.41 3.43 12.80
N SER A 234 11.94 3.81 11.63
CA SER A 234 13.13 4.66 11.54
C SER A 234 12.86 6.10 12.01
N GLU A 235 11.74 6.70 11.60
CA GLU A 235 11.37 8.07 11.98
C GLU A 235 11.11 8.21 13.48
N LEU A 236 10.47 7.23 14.09
CA LEU A 236 10.22 7.22 15.54
C LEU A 236 11.52 7.15 16.33
N ARG A 237 12.52 6.42 15.84
CA ARG A 237 13.82 6.30 16.50
C ARG A 237 14.76 7.47 16.23
N SER A 238 14.81 7.97 15.00
CA SER A 238 15.81 8.95 14.54
C SER A 238 15.38 10.40 14.67
N GLY A 239 14.16 10.66 15.10
CA GLY A 239 13.67 12.03 15.25
C GLY A 239 14.52 12.83 16.24
N ASP A 240 14.85 14.06 15.85
CA ASP A 240 15.70 14.99 16.62
C ASP A 240 15.13 15.34 18.00
N ILE A 241 13.89 14.93 18.29
CA ILE A 241 13.16 15.38 19.48
C ILE A 241 13.17 14.30 20.57
N THR A 242 12.59 13.12 20.28
CA THR A 242 12.36 12.11 21.31
C THR A 242 12.31 10.73 20.66
N PRO A 243 13.39 9.94 20.76
CA PRO A 243 13.43 8.62 20.16
C PRO A 243 12.45 7.66 20.85
N ILE A 244 11.73 6.88 20.06
CA ILE A 244 10.80 5.84 20.48
C ILE A 244 11.25 4.52 19.88
N GLU A 245 11.40 3.50 20.73
CA GLU A 245 11.66 2.12 20.29
C GLU A 245 10.34 1.38 20.02
N ILE A 246 10.34 0.55 18.99
CA ILE A 246 9.24 -0.32 18.60
C ILE A 246 9.64 -1.77 18.92
N ASN A 247 8.74 -2.53 19.52
CA ASN A 247 8.95 -3.93 19.88
C ASN A 247 8.75 -4.87 18.69
N GLY A 248 7.78 -4.57 17.84
CA GLY A 248 7.52 -5.40 16.67
C GLY A 248 6.82 -4.68 15.53
N LEU A 249 7.12 -5.14 14.31
CA LEU A 249 6.50 -4.70 13.07
C LEU A 249 5.74 -5.87 12.44
N LEU A 250 4.45 -5.68 12.22
CA LEU A 250 3.59 -6.64 11.53
C LEU A 250 3.25 -6.09 10.14
N MET A 251 3.53 -6.85 9.11
CA MET A 251 3.31 -6.47 7.71
C MET A 251 2.38 -7.47 7.05
N VAL A 252 1.24 -6.99 6.59
CA VAL A 252 0.20 -7.77 5.89
C VAL A 252 0.29 -7.47 4.41
N ALA A 253 0.55 -8.47 3.59
CA ALA A 253 0.68 -8.35 2.13
C ALA A 253 1.56 -7.14 1.72
N PRO A 254 2.82 -7.04 2.20
CA PRO A 254 3.59 -5.81 2.14
C PRO A 254 4.12 -5.48 0.74
N ALA A 255 4.14 -4.17 0.41
CA ALA A 255 4.69 -3.62 -0.83
C ALA A 255 6.09 -2.98 -0.61
N SER A 256 6.96 -3.60 0.19
CA SER A 256 8.16 -2.94 0.76
C SER A 256 9.28 -2.62 -0.22
N ASP A 257 9.31 -3.28 -1.40
CA ASP A 257 10.29 -3.03 -2.46
C ASP A 257 9.64 -2.99 -3.84
N TYR A 258 9.60 -1.82 -4.44
CA TYR A 258 9.01 -1.63 -5.77
C TYR A 258 9.82 -2.26 -6.91
N GLN A 259 11.08 -2.64 -6.68
CA GLN A 259 11.82 -3.41 -7.66
C GLN A 259 11.11 -4.74 -8.00
N TYR A 260 10.41 -5.33 -7.03
CA TYR A 260 9.66 -6.58 -7.20
C TYR A 260 8.21 -6.39 -7.67
N LEU A 261 7.71 -5.14 -7.74
CA LEU A 261 6.30 -4.87 -8.01
C LEU A 261 6.06 -4.07 -9.30
N VAL A 262 7.09 -3.38 -9.84
CA VAL A 262 6.93 -2.46 -10.97
C VAL A 262 7.47 -3.08 -12.26
N PHE A 263 6.57 -3.31 -13.23
CA PHE A 263 6.84 -3.95 -14.52
C PHE A 263 7.39 -2.95 -15.55
N HIS A 264 8.56 -2.38 -15.28
CA HIS A 264 9.26 -1.51 -16.23
C HIS A 264 10.08 -2.33 -17.23
N PRO A 265 10.27 -1.85 -18.48
CA PRO A 265 11.20 -2.46 -19.43
C PRO A 265 12.59 -2.63 -18.83
N GLY A 266 13.13 -3.85 -18.91
CA GLY A 266 14.44 -4.19 -18.34
C GLY A 266 14.42 -4.65 -16.88
N ASN A 267 13.34 -4.42 -16.13
CA ASN A 267 13.17 -4.98 -14.80
C ASN A 267 12.60 -6.41 -14.89
N ASN A 268 13.40 -7.41 -14.54
CA ASN A 268 12.98 -8.81 -14.56
C ASN A 268 12.41 -9.30 -13.23
N SER A 269 12.65 -8.59 -12.12
CA SER A 269 12.29 -9.04 -10.78
C SER A 269 10.80 -9.31 -10.58
N PRO A 270 9.86 -8.45 -11.04
CA PRO A 270 8.45 -8.74 -10.85
C PRO A 270 7.97 -9.95 -11.67
N HIS A 271 8.57 -10.22 -12.83
CA HIS A 271 8.15 -11.36 -13.66
C HIS A 271 8.35 -12.69 -12.95
N TYR A 272 9.53 -12.93 -12.36
CA TYR A 272 9.75 -14.16 -11.62
C TYR A 272 9.14 -14.12 -10.21
N GLY A 273 8.98 -12.94 -9.63
CA GLY A 273 8.36 -12.77 -8.32
C GLY A 273 6.86 -13.06 -8.30
N PHE A 274 6.12 -12.70 -9.36
CA PHE A 274 4.67 -12.94 -9.49
C PHE A 274 4.35 -14.36 -9.96
N PHE A 275 5.29 -15.03 -10.61
CA PHE A 275 5.04 -16.31 -11.24
C PHE A 275 4.41 -17.38 -10.34
N PRO A 276 4.86 -17.59 -9.08
CA PRO A 276 4.24 -18.58 -8.19
C PRO A 276 2.77 -18.27 -7.88
N SER A 277 2.39 -16.99 -7.76
CA SER A 277 0.99 -16.62 -7.59
C SER A 277 0.15 -16.84 -8.85
N TYR A 278 0.73 -16.71 -10.06
CA TYR A 278 0.06 -17.12 -11.29
C TYR A 278 -0.19 -18.63 -11.30
N ALA A 279 0.80 -19.43 -10.89
CA ALA A 279 0.68 -20.87 -10.79
C ALA A 279 -0.39 -21.29 -9.77
N ALA A 280 -0.40 -20.68 -8.58
CA ALA A 280 -1.41 -20.92 -7.57
C ALA A 280 -2.83 -20.56 -8.06
N THR A 281 -2.97 -19.43 -8.75
CA THR A 281 -4.25 -19.00 -9.34
C THR A 281 -4.74 -19.98 -10.40
N ALA A 282 -3.86 -20.42 -11.29
CA ALA A 282 -4.18 -21.41 -12.32
C ALA A 282 -4.58 -22.76 -11.71
N TYR A 283 -3.92 -23.16 -10.62
CA TYR A 283 -4.27 -24.35 -9.85
C TYR A 283 -5.69 -24.22 -9.27
N TYR A 284 -5.99 -23.11 -8.60
CA TYR A 284 -7.31 -22.85 -8.00
C TYR A 284 -8.45 -22.94 -9.02
N HIS A 285 -8.24 -22.37 -10.21
CA HIS A 285 -9.24 -22.38 -11.30
C HIS A 285 -9.23 -23.65 -12.16
N GLY A 286 -8.45 -24.69 -11.78
CA GLY A 286 -8.41 -25.96 -12.50
C GLY A 286 -7.81 -25.88 -13.91
N LYS A 287 -6.99 -24.85 -14.20
CA LYS A 287 -6.36 -24.66 -15.51
C LYS A 287 -5.06 -25.45 -15.68
N VAL A 288 -4.57 -26.09 -14.63
CA VAL A 288 -3.38 -26.95 -14.65
C VAL A 288 -3.75 -28.40 -14.39
N LYS A 289 -3.06 -29.33 -15.05
CA LYS A 289 -3.24 -30.78 -14.83
C LYS A 289 -2.12 -31.27 -13.92
N THR A 290 -2.43 -31.52 -12.66
CA THR A 290 -1.47 -32.01 -11.66
C THR A 290 -2.18 -32.86 -10.61
N GLU A 291 -1.47 -33.88 -10.09
CA GLU A 291 -1.90 -34.70 -8.95
C GLU A 291 -1.29 -34.18 -7.62
N LYS A 292 -0.48 -33.10 -7.68
CA LYS A 292 0.21 -32.55 -6.53
C LYS A 292 -0.74 -31.73 -5.65
N SER A 293 -0.44 -31.67 -4.36
CA SER A 293 -1.10 -30.71 -3.47
C SER A 293 -0.77 -29.28 -3.89
N LEU A 294 -1.61 -28.29 -3.50
CA LEU A 294 -1.32 -26.88 -3.76
C LEU A 294 0.06 -26.48 -3.18
N ALA A 295 0.37 -26.92 -1.96
CA ALA A 295 1.64 -26.60 -1.30
C ALA A 295 2.84 -27.12 -2.09
N ASP A 296 2.81 -28.37 -2.57
CA ASP A 296 3.89 -28.96 -3.38
C ASP A 296 4.01 -28.26 -4.74
N PHE A 297 2.88 -27.99 -5.39
CA PHE A 297 2.84 -27.33 -6.69
C PHE A 297 3.36 -25.88 -6.61
N TYR A 298 2.97 -25.14 -5.56
CA TYR A 298 3.45 -23.78 -5.31
C TYR A 298 4.96 -23.78 -4.99
N SER A 299 5.43 -24.71 -4.15
CA SER A 299 6.86 -24.85 -3.87
C SER A 299 7.69 -25.15 -5.13
N GLU A 300 7.18 -26.02 -6.01
CA GLU A 300 7.84 -26.31 -7.30
C GLU A 300 7.86 -25.09 -8.24
N SER A 301 6.78 -24.31 -8.23
CA SER A 301 6.72 -23.07 -9.02
C SER A 301 7.72 -22.02 -8.52
N LYS A 302 7.93 -21.90 -7.19
CA LYS A 302 8.99 -21.05 -6.61
C LYS A 302 10.36 -21.52 -7.05
N LYS A 303 10.61 -22.84 -7.00
CA LYS A 303 11.88 -23.42 -7.44
C LYS A 303 12.15 -23.16 -8.93
N PHE A 304 11.16 -23.40 -9.81
CA PHE A 304 11.27 -23.06 -11.23
C PHE A 304 11.56 -21.58 -11.45
N SER A 305 10.91 -20.72 -10.67
CA SER A 305 11.09 -19.27 -10.77
C SER A 305 12.53 -18.84 -10.46
N LEU A 306 13.13 -19.38 -9.40
CA LEU A 306 14.50 -19.04 -8.98
C LEU A 306 15.58 -19.72 -9.82
N GLU A 307 15.43 -21.00 -10.12
CA GLU A 307 16.51 -21.81 -10.68
C GLU A 307 16.54 -21.79 -12.22
N GLU A 308 15.40 -21.57 -12.87
CA GLU A 308 15.30 -21.65 -14.34
C GLU A 308 14.80 -20.32 -14.96
N TYR A 309 13.63 -19.84 -14.53
CA TYR A 309 12.97 -18.72 -15.20
C TYR A 309 13.69 -17.39 -14.98
N GLY A 310 13.99 -17.02 -13.73
CA GLY A 310 14.73 -15.80 -13.42
C GLY A 310 16.11 -15.72 -14.09
N PRO A 311 16.97 -16.76 -13.99
CA PRO A 311 18.24 -16.80 -14.72
C PRO A 311 18.09 -16.68 -16.23
N ALA A 312 17.06 -17.26 -16.81
CA ALA A 312 16.81 -17.15 -18.26
C ALA A 312 16.40 -15.72 -18.67
N LEU A 313 15.58 -15.04 -17.86
CA LEU A 313 15.24 -13.63 -18.09
C LEU A 313 16.49 -12.73 -18.09
N LEU A 314 17.50 -13.03 -17.26
CA LEU A 314 18.79 -12.32 -17.23
C LEU A 314 19.63 -12.55 -18.48
N LYS A 315 19.52 -13.70 -19.14
CA LYS A 315 20.17 -13.95 -20.43
C LYS A 315 19.61 -13.04 -21.55
N GLY A 316 18.34 -12.65 -21.47
CA GLY A 316 17.68 -11.82 -22.46
C GLY A 316 17.77 -12.44 -23.86
N SER A 317 18.23 -11.68 -24.86
CA SER A 317 18.38 -12.17 -26.25
C SER A 317 19.51 -13.20 -26.45
N ARG A 318 20.30 -13.48 -25.43
CA ARG A 318 21.37 -14.50 -25.45
C ARG A 318 20.86 -15.91 -25.16
N ILE A 319 19.60 -16.07 -24.78
CA ILE A 319 18.99 -17.39 -24.59
C ILE A 319 18.93 -18.16 -25.91
N SER A 320 19.26 -19.46 -25.91
CA SER A 320 19.10 -20.29 -27.09
C SER A 320 17.62 -20.55 -27.42
N LEU A 321 17.31 -20.84 -28.67
CA LEU A 321 15.94 -21.13 -29.07
C LEU A 321 15.37 -22.37 -28.36
N ASP A 322 16.16 -23.41 -28.19
CA ASP A 322 15.76 -24.64 -27.50
C ASP A 322 15.46 -24.38 -26.02
N GLU A 323 16.31 -23.60 -25.34
CA GLU A 323 16.09 -23.19 -23.94
C GLU A 323 14.82 -22.34 -23.82
N LYS A 324 14.64 -21.37 -24.72
CA LYS A 324 13.42 -20.53 -24.74
C LYS A 324 12.16 -21.37 -24.93
N ASN A 325 12.16 -22.30 -25.88
CA ASN A 325 11.01 -23.17 -26.16
C ASN A 325 10.70 -24.10 -24.97
N ASN A 326 11.73 -24.62 -24.30
CA ASN A 326 11.53 -25.42 -23.08
C ASN A 326 10.92 -24.61 -21.95
N LEU A 327 11.37 -23.37 -21.77
CA LEU A 327 10.80 -22.46 -20.75
C LEU A 327 9.36 -22.08 -21.05
N ILE A 328 9.01 -21.80 -22.32
CA ILE A 328 7.63 -21.53 -22.74
C ILE A 328 6.72 -22.70 -22.35
N LYS A 329 7.12 -23.94 -22.65
CA LYS A 329 6.35 -25.15 -22.29
C LYS A 329 6.17 -25.29 -20.78
N LYS A 330 7.26 -25.12 -20.00
CA LYS A 330 7.18 -25.19 -18.53
C LYS A 330 6.32 -24.08 -17.96
N TYR A 331 6.49 -22.84 -18.43
CA TYR A 331 5.66 -21.71 -18.01
C TYR A 331 4.17 -21.98 -18.26
N ALA A 332 3.83 -22.42 -19.46
CA ALA A 332 2.48 -22.79 -19.85
C ALA A 332 1.90 -23.92 -18.98
N SER A 333 2.72 -24.93 -18.64
CA SER A 333 2.29 -26.04 -17.78
C SER A 333 1.96 -25.63 -16.34
N PHE A 334 2.63 -24.63 -15.79
CA PHE A 334 2.35 -24.07 -14.46
C PHE A 334 1.15 -23.12 -14.46
N THR A 335 0.94 -22.37 -15.55
CA THR A 335 -0.03 -21.26 -15.56
C THR A 335 -1.32 -21.57 -16.33
N GLY A 336 -1.37 -22.69 -17.07
CA GLY A 336 -2.50 -23.02 -17.93
C GLY A 336 -2.68 -22.10 -19.14
N LEU A 337 -1.78 -21.13 -19.32
CA LEU A 337 -1.77 -20.26 -20.51
C LEU A 337 -1.28 -21.02 -21.74
N SER A 338 -1.69 -20.59 -22.94
CA SER A 338 -1.18 -21.18 -24.17
C SER A 338 0.30 -20.86 -24.38
N GLU A 339 1.07 -21.82 -24.93
CA GLU A 339 2.49 -21.59 -25.30
C GLU A 339 2.63 -20.37 -26.22
N ARG A 340 1.66 -20.16 -27.11
CA ARG A 340 1.63 -19.02 -28.03
C ARG A 340 1.52 -17.68 -27.26
N PHE A 341 0.66 -17.60 -26.26
CA PHE A 341 0.52 -16.39 -25.45
C PHE A 341 1.80 -16.10 -24.66
N VAL A 342 2.41 -17.12 -24.06
CA VAL A 342 3.69 -17.00 -23.35
C VAL A 342 4.81 -16.54 -24.28
N GLU A 343 4.84 -17.06 -25.52
CA GLU A 343 5.81 -16.65 -26.56
C GLU A 343 5.62 -15.20 -26.99
N ASP A 344 4.37 -14.78 -27.28
CA ASP A 344 4.03 -13.43 -27.74
C ASP A 344 4.40 -12.36 -26.69
N PHE A 345 4.30 -12.68 -25.39
CA PHE A 345 4.79 -11.85 -24.29
C PHE A 345 6.29 -11.99 -24.02
N ASN A 346 7.01 -12.79 -24.82
CA ASN A 346 8.43 -13.05 -24.63
C ASN A 346 8.77 -13.44 -23.17
N LEU A 347 7.98 -14.32 -22.60
CA LEU A 347 8.08 -14.76 -21.20
C LEU A 347 7.87 -13.65 -20.14
N ARG A 348 7.33 -12.47 -20.49
CA ARG A 348 7.20 -11.31 -19.59
C ARG A 348 5.75 -10.86 -19.46
N ILE A 349 4.92 -11.75 -18.91
CA ILE A 349 3.50 -11.50 -18.70
C ILE A 349 3.34 -10.67 -17.42
N ASP A 350 2.61 -9.56 -17.52
CA ASP A 350 2.23 -8.73 -16.38
C ASP A 350 0.91 -9.21 -15.74
N PRO A 351 0.59 -8.81 -14.49
CA PRO A 351 -0.59 -9.32 -13.81
C PRO A 351 -1.91 -8.90 -14.45
N SER A 352 -1.99 -7.76 -15.14
CA SER A 352 -3.22 -7.34 -15.81
C SER A 352 -3.52 -8.24 -17.01
N SER A 353 -2.48 -8.54 -17.80
CA SER A 353 -2.57 -9.47 -18.93
C SER A 353 -2.89 -10.90 -18.49
N PHE A 354 -2.25 -11.37 -17.40
CA PHE A 354 -2.52 -12.69 -16.82
C PHE A 354 -3.98 -12.83 -16.35
N ARG A 355 -4.48 -11.85 -15.57
CA ARG A 355 -5.84 -11.83 -15.04
C ARG A 355 -6.90 -11.89 -16.14
N LYS A 356 -6.62 -11.24 -17.26
CA LYS A 356 -7.49 -11.19 -18.43
C LYS A 356 -7.48 -12.50 -19.20
N GLU A 357 -6.30 -13.13 -19.34
CA GLU A 357 -6.11 -14.28 -20.23
C GLU A 357 -6.57 -15.59 -19.60
N LEU A 358 -6.34 -15.79 -18.29
CA LEU A 358 -6.48 -17.09 -17.63
C LEU A 358 -7.84 -17.78 -17.86
N LEU A 359 -8.93 -17.02 -17.80
CA LEU A 359 -10.30 -17.52 -17.98
C LEU A 359 -11.00 -16.90 -19.20
N ARG A 360 -10.25 -16.37 -20.15
CA ARG A 360 -10.79 -15.68 -21.35
C ARG A 360 -11.76 -16.54 -22.13
N ASP A 361 -11.43 -17.80 -22.35
CA ASP A 361 -12.26 -18.77 -23.09
C ASP A 361 -13.56 -19.13 -22.34
N GLU A 362 -13.64 -18.88 -21.04
CA GLU A 362 -14.86 -19.00 -20.24
C GLU A 362 -15.65 -17.69 -20.17
N GLY A 363 -15.11 -16.58 -20.66
CA GLY A 363 -15.71 -15.25 -20.61
C GLY A 363 -15.57 -14.55 -19.25
N PHE A 364 -14.55 -14.90 -18.45
CA PHE A 364 -14.29 -14.33 -17.14
C PHE A 364 -12.92 -13.65 -17.05
N SER A 365 -12.78 -12.71 -16.13
CA SER A 365 -11.51 -12.23 -15.62
C SER A 365 -11.39 -12.52 -14.13
N VAL A 366 -10.15 -12.64 -13.61
CA VAL A 366 -9.87 -12.91 -12.19
C VAL A 366 -9.45 -11.64 -11.44
N GLY A 367 -9.59 -11.65 -10.11
CA GLY A 367 -9.28 -10.54 -9.23
C GLY A 367 -7.78 -10.21 -9.18
N ARG A 368 -7.46 -8.95 -8.80
CA ARG A 368 -6.09 -8.50 -8.55
C ARG A 368 -5.72 -8.67 -7.07
N LEU A 369 -6.58 -8.21 -6.16
CA LEU A 369 -6.36 -8.36 -4.73
C LEU A 369 -6.58 -9.82 -4.30
N ASP A 370 -7.51 -10.51 -4.93
CA ASP A 370 -7.72 -11.94 -4.68
C ASP A 370 -8.13 -12.62 -5.98
N SER A 371 -7.21 -13.36 -6.56
CA SER A 371 -7.42 -14.02 -7.85
C SER A 371 -8.31 -15.26 -7.79
N ARG A 372 -8.84 -15.62 -6.62
CA ARG A 372 -9.93 -16.60 -6.47
C ARG A 372 -11.27 -16.04 -6.97
N TYR A 373 -11.49 -14.71 -6.82
CA TYR A 373 -12.65 -14.03 -7.39
C TYR A 373 -12.60 -14.06 -8.91
N LYS A 374 -13.76 -14.30 -9.53
CA LYS A 374 -13.95 -14.16 -10.98
C LYS A 374 -15.29 -13.50 -11.29
N LYS A 375 -15.33 -12.65 -12.30
CA LYS A 375 -16.55 -12.02 -12.80
C LYS A 375 -16.59 -12.07 -14.33
N PRO A 376 -17.81 -12.05 -14.94
CA PRO A 376 -17.95 -11.95 -16.38
C PRO A 376 -17.18 -10.77 -16.93
N ASP A 377 -16.47 -11.02 -18.02
CA ASP A 377 -15.67 -10.02 -18.71
C ASP A 377 -16.41 -9.50 -19.94
N TYR A 378 -16.92 -8.27 -19.84
CA TYR A 378 -17.73 -7.67 -20.92
C TYR A 378 -16.94 -7.31 -22.17
N MET A 379 -15.61 -7.20 -22.06
CA MET A 379 -14.72 -6.83 -23.18
C MET A 379 -13.56 -7.83 -23.32
N SER A 380 -13.90 -9.12 -23.46
CA SER A 380 -12.92 -10.22 -23.48
C SER A 380 -11.81 -10.10 -24.54
N GLY A 381 -12.02 -9.32 -25.61
CA GLY A 381 -11.01 -9.04 -26.64
C GLY A 381 -9.85 -8.11 -26.22
N GLY A 382 -9.98 -7.37 -25.12
CA GLY A 382 -8.91 -6.50 -24.60
C GLY A 382 -7.70 -7.26 -24.07
N GLN A 383 -6.56 -6.59 -23.96
CA GLN A 383 -5.35 -7.16 -23.38
C GLN A 383 -5.37 -7.08 -21.86
N ASN A 384 -5.88 -6.00 -21.30
CA ASN A 384 -5.85 -5.70 -19.88
C ASN A 384 -7.25 -5.88 -19.25
N SER A 385 -7.27 -6.21 -17.97
CA SER A 385 -8.49 -6.16 -17.15
C SER A 385 -8.80 -4.71 -16.79
N ASP A 386 -10.04 -4.27 -16.98
CA ASP A 386 -10.45 -2.88 -16.78
C ASP A 386 -10.60 -2.52 -15.29
N THR A 387 -11.00 -3.50 -14.46
CA THR A 387 -11.27 -3.31 -13.03
C THR A 387 -10.64 -4.42 -12.19
N ASP A 388 -10.69 -4.27 -10.86
CA ASP A 388 -10.40 -5.35 -9.94
C ASP A 388 -11.69 -6.00 -9.46
N VAL A 389 -12.03 -7.13 -10.06
CA VAL A 389 -13.27 -7.86 -9.77
C VAL A 389 -13.36 -8.38 -8.32
N SER A 390 -12.23 -8.50 -7.61
CA SER A 390 -12.24 -8.88 -6.20
C SER A 390 -12.71 -7.74 -5.30
N SER A 391 -12.20 -6.53 -5.48
CA SER A 391 -12.64 -5.36 -4.69
C SER A 391 -14.11 -5.03 -4.92
N GLU A 392 -14.62 -5.19 -6.14
CA GLU A 392 -16.05 -5.06 -6.43
C GLU A 392 -16.92 -6.06 -5.65
N GLY A 393 -16.36 -7.19 -5.23
CA GLY A 393 -17.09 -8.25 -4.53
C GLY A 393 -17.34 -7.97 -3.05
N PHE A 394 -16.54 -7.11 -2.39
CA PHE A 394 -16.63 -6.93 -0.93
C PHE A 394 -16.58 -5.47 -0.44
N MET A 395 -16.17 -4.53 -1.28
CA MET A 395 -15.90 -3.14 -0.86
C MET A 395 -17.09 -2.48 -0.15
N SER A 396 -18.30 -2.65 -0.68
CA SER A 396 -19.52 -2.04 -0.12
C SER A 396 -19.85 -2.56 1.28
N ALA A 397 -19.55 -3.82 1.56
CA ALA A 397 -19.79 -4.43 2.87
C ALA A 397 -18.92 -3.77 3.96
N TYR A 398 -17.64 -3.53 3.67
CA TYR A 398 -16.71 -2.87 4.60
C TYR A 398 -17.12 -1.43 4.90
N VAL A 399 -17.43 -0.66 3.87
CA VAL A 399 -17.85 0.75 4.05
C VAL A 399 -19.13 0.82 4.85
N SER A 400 -20.11 -0.03 4.55
CA SER A 400 -21.38 -0.09 5.29
C SER A 400 -21.17 -0.50 6.75
N ALA A 401 -20.28 -1.47 7.01
CA ALA A 401 -19.94 -1.91 8.35
C ALA A 401 -19.30 -0.78 9.18
N MET A 402 -18.40 -0.01 8.57
CA MET A 402 -17.75 1.12 9.23
C MET A 402 -18.74 2.19 9.65
N HIS A 403 -19.65 2.58 8.74
CA HIS A 403 -20.71 3.55 9.06
C HIS A 403 -21.68 3.02 10.13
N THR A 404 -22.03 1.74 10.08
CA THR A 404 -22.87 1.11 11.11
C THR A 404 -22.20 1.14 12.48
N TRP A 405 -20.89 0.82 12.52
CA TRP A 405 -20.11 0.86 13.74
C TRP A 405 -19.98 2.28 14.30
N PHE A 406 -19.72 3.26 13.45
CA PHE A 406 -19.69 4.67 13.87
C PHE A 406 -21.02 5.14 14.44
N ALA A 407 -22.13 4.75 13.83
CA ALA A 407 -23.46 5.07 14.38
C ALA A 407 -23.68 4.41 15.75
N GLU A 408 -23.16 3.18 15.98
CA GLU A 408 -23.25 2.50 17.27
C GLU A 408 -22.43 3.21 18.35
N ILE A 409 -21.28 3.80 18.02
CA ILE A 409 -20.47 4.63 18.93
C ILE A 409 -21.11 6.00 19.18
N GLY A 410 -22.00 6.46 18.29
CA GLY A 410 -22.64 7.78 18.35
C GLY A 410 -21.85 8.85 17.61
N VAL A 411 -21.14 8.48 16.55
CA VAL A 411 -20.37 9.43 15.71
C VAL A 411 -21.32 10.27 14.87
N GLU A 412 -21.23 11.58 15.03
CA GLU A 412 -21.98 12.58 14.25
C GLU A 412 -21.02 13.49 13.49
N MET A 413 -20.80 13.22 12.21
CA MET A 413 -19.92 14.01 11.34
C MET A 413 -20.69 14.59 10.16
N LYS A 414 -20.39 15.86 9.81
CA LYS A 414 -20.99 16.53 8.64
C LYS A 414 -20.36 16.08 7.32
N MET A 415 -19.10 15.69 7.34
CA MET A 415 -18.38 15.20 6.17
C MET A 415 -18.54 13.69 6.04
N LEU A 416 -18.43 13.18 4.81
CA LEU A 416 -18.43 11.74 4.56
C LEU A 416 -17.07 11.15 4.90
N TYR A 417 -17.09 9.91 5.39
CA TYR A 417 -15.87 9.13 5.61
C TYR A 417 -15.30 8.66 4.27
N GLN A 418 -14.07 9.07 3.97
CA GLN A 418 -13.37 8.68 2.74
C GLN A 418 -12.62 7.36 2.97
N SER A 419 -13.22 6.25 2.57
CA SER A 419 -12.59 4.92 2.64
C SER A 419 -11.33 4.79 1.78
N GLY A 420 -11.26 5.58 0.70
CA GLY A 420 -10.11 5.73 -0.19
C GLY A 420 -10.22 7.04 -0.97
N ASP A 421 -9.08 7.57 -1.39
CA ASP A 421 -8.99 8.81 -2.16
C ASP A 421 -8.02 8.65 -3.34
N SER A 422 -8.55 8.80 -4.57
CA SER A 422 -7.75 8.71 -5.80
C SER A 422 -6.80 9.90 -5.96
N ASP A 423 -7.15 11.08 -5.45
CA ASP A 423 -6.29 12.26 -5.56
C ASP A 423 -5.05 12.10 -4.70
N VAL A 424 -5.19 11.50 -3.50
CA VAL A 424 -4.05 11.09 -2.66
C VAL A 424 -3.16 10.10 -3.41
N TYR A 425 -3.75 9.08 -4.06
CA TYR A 425 -2.98 8.09 -4.81
C TYR A 425 -2.22 8.69 -5.99
N LEU A 426 -2.88 9.55 -6.77
CA LEU A 426 -2.31 10.19 -7.96
C LEU A 426 -1.28 11.29 -7.60
N GLY A 427 -1.51 12.02 -6.50
CA GLY A 427 -0.60 13.06 -5.99
C GLY A 427 0.56 12.52 -5.15
N TRP A 428 0.63 11.20 -4.92
CA TRP A 428 1.63 10.61 -4.05
C TRP A 428 3.05 10.75 -4.58
N LYS A 429 3.94 11.29 -3.77
CA LYS A 429 5.36 11.47 -4.10
C LYS A 429 6.12 10.19 -3.79
N HIS A 430 6.71 9.58 -4.82
CA HIS A 430 7.48 8.33 -4.72
C HIS A 430 9.00 8.50 -4.60
N PRO A 431 9.62 9.70 -4.59
CA PRO A 431 11.06 9.80 -4.63
C PRO A 431 11.70 9.11 -3.44
N GLN A 432 12.63 8.20 -3.73
CA GLN A 432 13.56 7.69 -2.74
C GLN A 432 14.94 8.27 -3.05
N ARG A 433 15.44 9.13 -2.18
CA ARG A 433 16.75 9.76 -2.36
C ARG A 433 17.86 8.79 -2.01
N TRP A 434 18.69 8.49 -2.98
CA TRP A 434 19.97 7.84 -2.76
C TRP A 434 21.08 8.87 -2.81
N LYS A 435 21.73 9.18 -1.67
CA LYS A 435 22.79 10.19 -1.56
C LYS A 435 22.42 11.55 -2.20
N GLY A 436 21.16 11.96 -2.06
CA GLY A 436 20.67 13.23 -2.59
C GLY A 436 20.10 13.18 -4.02
N ASN A 437 20.09 12.02 -4.67
CA ASN A 437 19.51 11.81 -6.00
C ASN A 437 18.23 11.00 -5.92
N ASP A 438 17.24 11.36 -6.75
CA ASP A 438 15.92 10.70 -6.80
C ASP A 438 15.92 9.56 -7.86
N PHE A 439 16.88 8.64 -7.74
CA PHE A 439 17.02 7.50 -8.65
C PHE A 439 16.76 6.17 -7.94
N GLY A 440 16.12 5.26 -8.65
CA GLY A 440 15.88 3.89 -8.21
C GLY A 440 14.45 3.62 -7.76
N TYR A 441 14.24 2.40 -7.30
CA TYR A 441 12.96 1.96 -6.75
C TYR A 441 12.85 2.31 -5.26
N VAL A 442 11.62 2.55 -4.80
CA VAL A 442 11.34 2.62 -3.36
C VAL A 442 11.60 1.25 -2.75
N ASN A 443 12.52 1.20 -1.80
CA ASN A 443 12.85 0.01 -1.01
C ASN A 443 13.02 0.40 0.46
N THR A 444 12.15 -0.10 1.31
CA THR A 444 12.13 0.22 2.74
C THR A 444 12.61 -0.92 3.63
N VAL A 445 12.89 -2.08 3.05
CA VAL A 445 13.37 -3.27 3.77
C VAL A 445 14.70 -3.04 4.52
N PRO A 446 15.66 -2.24 4.01
CA PRO A 446 16.89 -1.91 4.77
C PRO A 446 16.62 -1.23 6.12
N HIS A 447 15.47 -0.57 6.31
CA HIS A 447 15.08 0.02 7.59
C HIS A 447 14.76 -1.06 8.63
N ILE A 448 14.19 -2.21 8.20
CA ILE A 448 13.97 -3.39 9.04
C ILE A 448 15.31 -3.94 9.54
N ALA A 449 16.23 -4.23 8.63
CA ALA A 449 17.58 -4.72 8.98
C ALA A 449 18.32 -3.74 9.91
N ARG A 450 18.14 -2.44 9.70
CA ARG A 450 18.68 -1.40 10.58
C ARG A 450 18.06 -1.44 11.97
N ALA A 451 16.74 -1.56 12.08
CA ALA A 451 16.04 -1.66 13.36
C ALA A 451 16.49 -2.89 14.15
N GLN A 452 16.64 -4.04 13.49
CA GLN A 452 17.16 -5.26 14.10
C GLN A 452 18.58 -5.12 14.64
N ARG A 453 19.44 -4.29 14.02
CA ARG A 453 20.79 -4.01 14.53
C ARG A 453 20.81 -3.15 15.78
N TYR A 454 19.86 -2.22 15.90
CA TYR A 454 19.82 -1.30 17.04
C TYR A 454 19.04 -1.87 18.22
N ASN A 455 17.98 -2.62 17.95
CA ASN A 455 17.10 -3.18 18.96
C ASN A 455 17.15 -4.71 18.87
N LYS A 456 17.77 -5.35 19.88
CA LYS A 456 17.90 -6.81 19.94
C LYS A 456 16.56 -7.53 20.07
N ASP A 457 15.54 -6.84 20.60
CA ASP A 457 14.20 -7.40 20.88
C ASP A 457 13.22 -7.08 19.74
N PHE A 458 13.63 -6.29 18.73
CA PHE A 458 12.78 -5.97 17.57
C PHE A 458 12.55 -7.20 16.71
N LYS A 459 11.31 -7.59 16.58
CA LYS A 459 10.85 -8.74 15.79
C LYS A 459 9.89 -8.31 14.68
N VAL A 460 9.78 -9.15 13.65
CA VAL A 460 8.95 -8.86 12.47
C VAL A 460 8.01 -10.03 12.19
N TYR A 461 6.78 -9.72 11.87
CA TYR A 461 5.80 -10.66 11.33
C TYR A 461 5.44 -10.24 9.91
N VAL A 462 5.51 -11.19 8.97
CA VAL A 462 5.10 -10.98 7.57
C VAL A 462 4.05 -12.02 7.22
N SER A 463 2.91 -11.56 6.73
CA SER A 463 1.85 -12.42 6.22
C SER A 463 1.46 -12.03 4.81
N CYS A 464 1.13 -13.00 3.98
CA CYS A 464 0.76 -12.78 2.58
C CYS A 464 -0.13 -13.91 2.05
N GLY A 465 -0.87 -13.63 0.99
CA GLY A 465 -1.77 -14.58 0.34
C GLY A 465 -1.18 -15.15 -0.96
N LEU A 466 -1.37 -16.45 -1.20
CA LEU A 466 -0.89 -17.14 -2.42
C LEU A 466 -1.57 -16.61 -3.69
N TYR A 467 -2.81 -16.12 -3.55
CA TYR A 467 -3.66 -15.64 -4.65
C TYR A 467 -3.64 -14.11 -4.79
N ASP A 468 -2.70 -13.45 -4.12
CA ASP A 468 -2.47 -12.02 -4.24
C ASP A 468 -1.67 -11.71 -5.51
N LEU A 469 -2.27 -10.91 -6.42
CA LEU A 469 -1.63 -10.40 -7.64
C LEU A 469 -1.34 -8.89 -7.55
N ALA A 470 -1.41 -8.32 -6.36
CA ALA A 470 -0.96 -6.96 -6.06
C ALA A 470 0.43 -6.95 -5.42
N THR A 471 0.62 -7.77 -4.38
CA THR A 471 1.87 -7.90 -3.61
C THR A 471 2.11 -9.38 -3.26
N PRO A 472 2.47 -10.21 -4.24
CA PRO A 472 2.60 -11.65 -4.08
C PRO A 472 3.55 -12.08 -2.96
N CYS A 473 3.24 -13.21 -2.28
CA CYS A 473 4.06 -13.79 -1.22
C CYS A 473 5.53 -13.96 -1.62
N PHE A 474 5.77 -14.46 -2.82
CA PHE A 474 7.13 -14.73 -3.25
C PHE A 474 7.95 -13.46 -3.52
N THR A 475 7.30 -12.33 -3.84
CA THR A 475 7.99 -11.03 -3.87
C THR A 475 8.41 -10.61 -2.46
N ALA A 476 7.53 -10.83 -1.47
CA ALA A 476 7.83 -10.52 -0.08
C ALA A 476 8.96 -11.40 0.48
N GLU A 477 8.96 -12.68 0.17
CA GLU A 477 10.05 -13.60 0.52
C GLU A 477 11.39 -13.14 -0.07
N ASN A 478 11.41 -12.77 -1.36
CA ASN A 478 12.65 -12.34 -2.03
C ASN A 478 13.18 -11.03 -1.43
N PHE A 479 12.40 -9.96 -1.32
CA PHE A 479 12.92 -8.69 -0.83
C PHE A 479 13.35 -8.77 0.66
N MET A 480 12.75 -9.62 1.48
CA MET A 480 13.21 -9.83 2.85
C MET A 480 14.59 -10.50 2.89
N ASN A 481 14.82 -11.49 2.03
CA ASN A 481 16.11 -12.19 1.94
C ASN A 481 17.22 -11.34 1.30
N ASP A 482 16.90 -10.47 0.35
CA ASP A 482 17.88 -9.67 -0.41
C ASP A 482 18.45 -8.48 0.36
N ASN A 483 17.84 -8.07 1.49
CA ASN A 483 18.14 -6.81 2.16
C ASN A 483 18.82 -6.94 3.53
N SER A 484 19.53 -8.04 3.78
CA SER A 484 20.28 -8.27 5.03
C SER A 484 19.42 -8.26 6.30
N VAL A 485 18.15 -8.64 6.17
CA VAL A 485 17.25 -8.83 7.30
C VAL A 485 17.69 -10.09 8.06
N ASP A 486 17.72 -10.02 9.38
CA ASP A 486 17.92 -11.19 10.23
C ASP A 486 16.65 -12.03 10.25
N MET A 487 16.57 -13.01 9.38
CA MET A 487 15.41 -13.88 9.21
C MET A 487 15.11 -14.76 10.44
N SER A 488 16.06 -14.92 11.37
CA SER A 488 15.79 -15.64 12.63
C SER A 488 14.82 -14.90 13.57
N ARG A 489 14.61 -13.60 13.32
CA ARG A 489 13.67 -12.73 14.04
C ARG A 489 12.46 -12.34 13.19
N VAL A 490 12.20 -13.09 12.12
CA VAL A 490 11.04 -12.92 11.24
C VAL A 490 10.16 -14.15 11.32
N VAL A 491 8.89 -13.94 11.61
CA VAL A 491 7.84 -14.93 11.37
C VAL A 491 7.27 -14.64 10.00
N PHE A 492 7.36 -15.60 9.08
CA PHE A 492 6.85 -15.46 7.71
C PHE A 492 5.75 -16.49 7.48
N SER A 493 4.54 -16.02 7.15
CA SER A 493 3.34 -16.84 7.02
C SER A 493 2.65 -16.66 5.67
N GLU A 494 2.53 -17.76 4.92
CA GLU A 494 1.80 -17.85 3.66
C GLU A 494 0.39 -18.39 3.91
N PHE A 495 -0.62 -17.79 3.25
CA PHE A 495 -2.03 -18.15 3.40
C PHE A 495 -2.67 -18.51 2.06
N GLU A 496 -3.53 -19.51 2.05
CA GLU A 496 -4.33 -19.91 0.87
C GLU A 496 -5.48 -18.92 0.62
N ALA A 497 -5.12 -17.66 0.42
CA ALA A 497 -6.03 -16.52 0.30
C ALA A 497 -5.41 -15.44 -0.58
N GLY A 498 -6.12 -14.34 -0.82
CA GLY A 498 -5.62 -13.16 -1.53
C GLY A 498 -4.92 -12.13 -0.63
N HIS A 499 -4.89 -10.88 -1.09
CA HIS A 499 -4.28 -9.72 -0.43
C HIS A 499 -4.81 -9.48 0.98
N MET A 500 -6.13 -9.49 1.10
CA MET A 500 -6.85 -9.44 2.37
C MET A 500 -7.12 -10.89 2.81
N MET A 501 -6.05 -11.59 3.30
CA MET A 501 -6.15 -13.01 3.61
C MET A 501 -7.23 -13.33 4.64
N TYR A 502 -7.63 -12.36 5.41
CA TYR A 502 -8.68 -12.48 6.42
C TYR A 502 -10.11 -12.56 5.82
N ASN A 503 -10.30 -12.36 4.51
CA ASN A 503 -11.57 -12.66 3.84
C ASN A 503 -11.82 -14.17 3.68
N HIS A 504 -10.80 -15.00 3.89
CA HIS A 504 -10.89 -16.46 3.90
C HIS A 504 -10.92 -16.98 5.32
N GLN A 505 -12.02 -17.60 5.77
CA GLN A 505 -12.22 -17.96 7.19
C GLN A 505 -11.08 -18.77 7.81
N PRO A 506 -10.55 -19.85 7.17
CA PRO A 506 -9.43 -20.58 7.75
C PRO A 506 -8.16 -19.72 7.91
N SER A 507 -7.93 -18.80 6.97
CA SER A 507 -6.80 -17.86 7.02
C SER A 507 -7.01 -16.79 8.09
N PHE A 508 -8.24 -16.29 8.27
CA PHE A 508 -8.64 -15.37 9.33
C PHE A 508 -8.32 -15.94 10.72
N ASP A 509 -8.78 -17.17 10.99
CA ASP A 509 -8.59 -17.82 12.29
C ASP A 509 -7.09 -18.02 12.60
N ARG A 510 -6.33 -18.49 11.63
CA ARG A 510 -4.88 -18.69 11.75
C ARG A 510 -4.13 -17.36 11.92
N PHE A 511 -4.47 -16.34 11.12
CA PHE A 511 -3.84 -15.04 11.17
C PHE A 511 -3.99 -14.40 12.55
N LEU A 512 -5.22 -14.35 13.09
CA LEU A 512 -5.45 -13.77 14.41
C LEU A 512 -4.76 -14.54 15.53
N LYS A 513 -4.71 -15.86 15.44
CA LYS A 513 -3.93 -16.67 16.38
C LYS A 513 -2.45 -16.29 16.35
N GLU A 514 -1.85 -16.20 15.16
CA GLU A 514 -0.44 -15.85 14.98
C GLU A 514 -0.13 -14.42 15.46
N VAL A 515 -1.04 -13.44 15.20
CA VAL A 515 -0.91 -12.07 15.70
C VAL A 515 -0.94 -12.02 17.23
N ASN A 516 -1.90 -12.71 17.86
CA ASN A 516 -1.97 -12.79 19.32
C ASN A 516 -0.71 -13.42 19.92
N GLU A 517 -0.23 -14.51 19.36
CA GLU A 517 1.02 -15.15 19.79
C GLU A 517 2.25 -14.27 19.58
N PHE A 518 2.27 -13.48 18.52
CA PHE A 518 3.38 -12.56 18.23
C PHE A 518 3.46 -11.41 19.25
N ILE A 519 2.32 -10.90 19.72
CA ILE A 519 2.27 -9.81 20.69
C ILE A 519 2.60 -10.32 22.11
N SER A 520 2.08 -11.50 22.48
CA SER A 520 2.20 -12.04 23.84
C SER A 520 3.59 -12.63 24.17
N LYS A 521 4.42 -12.91 23.17
CA LYS A 521 5.83 -13.38 23.31
C LYS A 521 6.82 -12.23 23.28
#